data_7de1ae55f28fc90d7faf34aa821e45fe
#
_entry.id   7de1ae55f28fc90d7faf34aa821e45fe
#
_cell.length_a   1.000
_cell.length_b   1.000
_cell.length_c   1.000
_cell.angle_alpha   90.00
_cell.angle_beta   90.00
_cell.angle_gamma   90.00
#
_symmetry.space_group_name_H-M   'P 1'
#
loop_
_entity.id
_entity.type
_entity.pdbx_description
1 polymer ?
#
loop_
_entity_poly.entity_id
_entity_poly.type
_entity_poly.pdbx_seq_one_letter_code
_entity_poly.pdbx_strand_id
1 'polypeptide(L)'
;MADYFGTSINESPTIVLEAGKDIEGAQGIALAIQNGKAEKPTAGANVIGLSLFTNDEKVKAGDDVDIQVKDIGKWIAGEAVAVGDELTTNAEGKAVKAAAGNFITAVALSAATEAGSVVKVQLIKAGYKPKE
;
A
#
# COMPACT_ATOMS: atom_id res chain seq x y z
N MET A 1 -6.10 20.18 28.74
CA MET A 1 -6.87 20.61 27.55
C MET A 1 -6.65 19.60 26.41
N ALA A 2 -7.72 19.25 25.75
CA ALA A 2 -7.60 18.33 24.61
C ALA A 2 -7.00 19.07 23.40
N ASP A 3 -6.19 18.36 22.65
CA ASP A 3 -5.66 18.90 21.41
C ASP A 3 -6.78 18.97 20.36
N TYR A 4 -6.71 19.98 19.51
CA TYR A 4 -7.64 20.11 18.42
C TYR A 4 -6.92 19.74 17.11
N PHE A 5 -7.44 18.73 16.41
CA PHE A 5 -6.86 18.25 15.17
C PHE A 5 -7.66 18.65 13.93
N GLY A 6 -8.53 19.66 14.06
CA GLY A 6 -9.36 20.10 12.95
C GLY A 6 -10.64 19.26 12.86
N THR A 7 -11.14 19.08 11.65
CA THR A 7 -12.36 18.29 11.45
C THR A 7 -12.06 16.79 11.56
N SER A 8 -13.00 16.06 12.14
CA SER A 8 -12.92 14.60 12.23
C SER A 8 -13.42 13.90 10.94
N ILE A 9 -13.98 14.66 10.02
CA ILE A 9 -14.48 14.13 8.75
C ILE A 9 -13.50 14.49 7.65
N ASN A 10 -12.99 13.47 6.95
CA ASN A 10 -12.04 13.65 5.86
C ASN A 10 -12.43 12.76 4.68
N GLU A 11 -12.75 13.38 3.57
CA GLU A 11 -13.13 12.67 2.34
C GLU A 11 -11.93 12.39 1.43
N SER A 12 -10.74 12.88 1.78
CA SER A 12 -9.58 12.66 0.92
C SER A 12 -9.14 11.20 0.92
N PRO A 13 -8.94 10.58 -0.26
CA PRO A 13 -8.39 9.23 -0.33
C PRO A 13 -6.87 9.19 -0.18
N THR A 14 -6.22 10.34 -0.08
CA THR A 14 -4.75 10.42 -0.07
C THR A 14 -4.22 11.15 1.15
N ILE A 15 -3.02 10.77 1.55
CA ILE A 15 -2.25 11.46 2.58
C ILE A 15 -0.83 11.68 2.09
N VAL A 16 -0.10 12.55 2.77
CA VAL A 16 1.33 12.79 2.51
C VAL A 16 2.10 12.41 3.76
N LEU A 17 3.13 11.60 3.60
CA LEU A 17 4.07 11.26 4.68
C LEU A 17 5.49 11.52 4.22
N GLU A 18 6.34 11.87 5.18
CA GLU A 18 7.77 11.98 4.91
C GLU A 18 8.36 10.57 4.78
N ALA A 19 9.22 10.35 3.80
CA ALA A 19 9.92 9.07 3.66
C ALA A 19 10.98 8.94 4.77
N GLY A 20 10.99 7.80 5.45
CA GLY A 20 11.97 7.54 6.51
C GLY A 20 13.29 7.00 5.99
N LYS A 21 13.27 6.44 4.79
CA LYS A 21 14.43 5.93 4.06
C LYS A 21 14.21 6.20 2.57
N ASP A 22 15.27 6.09 1.78
CA ASP A 22 15.14 6.17 0.34
C ASP A 22 14.18 5.07 -0.14
N ILE A 23 13.27 5.45 -1.04
CA ILE A 23 12.29 4.51 -1.61
C ILE A 23 12.51 4.49 -3.12
N GLU A 24 12.92 3.34 -3.64
CA GLU A 24 13.04 3.13 -5.07
C GLU A 24 11.76 2.48 -5.60
N GLY A 25 11.35 2.88 -6.80
CA GLY A 25 10.10 2.41 -7.36
C GLY A 25 8.89 2.92 -6.59
N ALA A 26 8.91 4.17 -6.16
CA ALA A 26 7.88 4.75 -5.27
C ALA A 26 6.56 5.04 -5.99
N GLN A 27 6.18 4.20 -6.94
CA GLN A 27 4.97 4.36 -7.73
C GLN A 27 4.21 3.04 -7.73
N GLY A 28 3.01 3.05 -7.12
CA GLY A 28 2.16 1.88 -7.11
C GLY A 28 2.64 0.75 -6.21
N ILE A 29 3.32 1.06 -5.13
CA ILE A 29 3.74 0.07 -4.15
C ILE A 29 3.13 0.35 -2.78
N ALA A 30 3.01 -0.68 -1.96
CA ALA A 30 2.54 -0.54 -0.59
C ALA A 30 3.65 0.05 0.29
N LEU A 31 3.25 0.91 1.21
CA LEU A 31 4.16 1.54 2.16
C LEU A 31 3.63 1.36 3.58
N ALA A 32 4.54 1.12 4.50
CA ALA A 32 4.24 0.99 5.93
C ALA A 32 4.64 2.27 6.66
N ILE A 33 4.09 2.46 7.85
CA ILE A 33 4.51 3.54 8.75
C ILE A 33 5.51 2.97 9.74
N GLN A 34 6.67 3.62 9.83
CA GLN A 34 7.71 3.28 10.79
C GLN A 34 8.20 4.58 11.43
N ASN A 35 8.04 4.70 12.74
CA ASN A 35 8.39 5.93 13.46
C ASN A 35 7.72 7.18 12.86
N GLY A 36 6.47 7.03 12.43
CA GLY A 36 5.70 8.12 11.84
C GLY A 36 6.03 8.46 10.39
N LYS A 37 6.92 7.71 9.76
CA LYS A 37 7.38 7.97 8.39
C LYS A 37 7.07 6.79 7.48
N ALA A 38 7.02 7.05 6.18
CA ALA A 38 6.73 6.02 5.19
C ALA A 38 8.01 5.24 4.84
N GLU A 39 7.90 3.92 4.82
CA GLU A 39 8.99 3.02 4.44
C GLU A 39 8.44 1.82 3.70
N LYS A 40 9.30 1.11 2.99
CA LYS A 40 8.91 -0.16 2.40
C LYS A 40 8.51 -1.14 3.51
N PRO A 41 7.49 -1.98 3.26
CA PRO A 41 6.99 -2.89 4.28
C PRO A 41 7.84 -4.15 4.39
N THR A 42 7.56 -4.94 5.43
CA THR A 42 7.95 -6.35 5.45
C THR A 42 6.84 -7.17 4.79
N ALA A 43 7.18 -8.37 4.31
CA ALA A 43 6.22 -9.21 3.62
C ALA A 43 5.04 -9.58 4.53
N GLY A 44 3.82 -9.44 4.01
CA GLY A 44 2.60 -9.79 4.75
C GLY A 44 2.21 -8.83 5.86
N ALA A 45 2.87 -7.68 5.96
CA ALA A 45 2.61 -6.70 7.02
C ALA A 45 1.40 -5.83 6.73
N ASN A 46 0.88 -5.21 7.78
CA ASN A 46 -0.12 -4.14 7.66
C ASN A 46 0.55 -2.91 7.06
N VAL A 47 0.01 -2.39 5.97
CA VAL A 47 0.52 -1.20 5.29
C VAL A 47 -0.49 -0.07 5.40
N ILE A 48 0.00 1.17 5.30
CA ILE A 48 -0.89 2.33 5.38
C ILE A 48 -1.65 2.55 4.07
N GLY A 49 -1.05 2.24 2.95
CA GLY A 49 -1.65 2.42 1.65
C GLY A 49 -0.68 2.20 0.52
N LEU A 50 -1.06 2.70 -0.65
CA LEU A 50 -0.30 2.53 -1.90
C LEU A 50 0.27 3.86 -2.35
N SER A 51 1.54 3.90 -2.72
CA SER A 51 2.14 5.10 -3.27
C SER A 51 1.51 5.44 -4.62
N LEU A 52 1.28 6.73 -4.86
CA LEU A 52 0.67 7.19 -6.11
C LEU A 52 1.70 7.23 -7.24
N PHE A 53 1.22 7.02 -8.47
CA PHE A 53 2.07 7.10 -9.66
C PHE A 53 2.53 8.53 -9.97
N THR A 54 1.98 9.53 -9.28
CA THR A 54 2.41 10.92 -9.38
C THR A 54 3.68 11.21 -8.59
N ASN A 55 4.09 10.29 -7.71
CA ASN A 55 5.39 10.41 -7.02
C ASN A 55 6.54 10.25 -8.01
N ASP A 56 7.69 10.80 -7.67
CA ASP A 56 8.92 10.46 -8.37
C ASP A 56 9.19 8.97 -8.16
N GLU A 57 9.80 8.33 -9.14
CA GLU A 57 10.17 6.92 -9.03
C GLU A 57 11.11 6.69 -7.84
N LYS A 58 11.97 7.66 -7.58
CA LYS A 58 12.92 7.62 -6.49
C LYS A 58 12.61 8.74 -5.51
N VAL A 59 12.22 8.38 -4.28
CA VAL A 59 11.97 9.32 -3.21
C VAL A 59 13.08 9.18 -2.18
N LYS A 60 13.75 10.28 -1.84
CA LYS A 60 14.82 10.24 -0.85
C LYS A 60 14.27 10.39 0.56
N ALA A 61 15.01 9.85 1.53
CA ALA A 61 14.69 10.05 2.94
C ALA A 61 14.54 11.54 3.22
N GLY A 62 13.47 11.92 3.90
CA GLY A 62 13.16 13.30 4.21
C GLY A 62 12.23 13.98 3.21
N ASP A 63 12.07 13.44 2.02
CA ASP A 63 11.13 13.98 1.03
C ASP A 63 9.72 13.45 1.26
N ASP A 64 8.73 14.19 0.77
CA ASP A 64 7.33 13.78 0.90
C ASP A 64 6.98 12.69 -0.11
N VAL A 65 6.10 11.78 0.30
CA VAL A 65 5.54 10.77 -0.58
C VAL A 65 4.02 10.79 -0.45
N ASP A 66 3.34 10.78 -1.61
CA ASP A 66 1.87 10.77 -1.68
C ASP A 66 1.37 9.33 -1.64
N ILE A 67 0.40 9.05 -0.77
CA ILE A 67 -0.08 7.69 -0.50
C ILE A 67 -1.60 7.66 -0.57
N GLN A 68 -2.14 6.70 -1.31
CA GLN A 68 -3.57 6.44 -1.32
C GLN A 68 -3.92 5.49 -0.19
N VAL A 69 -4.90 5.87 0.64
CA VAL A 69 -5.24 5.11 1.84
C VAL A 69 -6.60 4.44 1.79
N LYS A 70 -7.40 4.71 0.76
CA LYS A 70 -8.73 4.10 0.60
C LYS A 70 -9.16 4.12 -0.87
N ASP A 71 -10.31 3.50 -1.14
CA ASP A 71 -10.95 3.46 -2.45
C ASP A 71 -10.22 2.58 -3.46
N ILE A 72 -10.37 2.87 -4.74
CA ILE A 72 -9.84 2.05 -5.82
C ILE A 72 -8.53 2.67 -6.31
N GLY A 73 -7.50 1.86 -6.36
CA GLY A 73 -6.18 2.31 -6.74
C GLY A 73 -5.46 1.34 -7.66
N LYS A 74 -4.20 1.64 -7.90
CA LYS A 74 -3.32 0.84 -8.76
C LYS A 74 -2.15 0.32 -7.93
N TRP A 75 -1.87 -0.96 -8.08
CA TRP A 75 -0.81 -1.62 -7.31
C TRP A 75 0.02 -2.47 -8.27
N ILE A 76 1.32 -2.36 -8.21
CA ILE A 76 2.23 -3.18 -9.02
C ILE A 76 2.22 -4.59 -8.47
N ALA A 77 1.97 -5.57 -9.35
CA ALA A 77 1.96 -6.97 -8.96
C ALA A 77 3.38 -7.50 -8.75
N GLY A 78 3.56 -8.32 -7.72
CA GLY A 78 4.79 -9.05 -7.47
C GLY A 78 4.76 -10.47 -8.02
N GLU A 79 3.61 -10.90 -8.52
CA GLU A 79 3.37 -12.22 -9.12
C GLU A 79 2.07 -12.17 -9.90
N ALA A 80 1.73 -13.25 -10.58
CA ALA A 80 0.42 -13.35 -11.25
C ALA A 80 -0.71 -13.35 -10.22
N VAL A 81 -1.75 -12.58 -10.48
CA VAL A 81 -2.94 -12.53 -9.60
C VAL A 81 -4.19 -12.59 -10.47
N ALA A 82 -5.27 -13.13 -9.90
CA ALA A 82 -6.56 -13.22 -10.55
C ALA A 82 -7.55 -12.22 -9.97
N VAL A 83 -8.56 -11.86 -10.74
CA VAL A 83 -9.65 -11.01 -10.25
C VAL A 83 -10.29 -11.67 -9.03
N GLY A 84 -10.50 -10.89 -7.98
CA GLY A 84 -11.09 -11.37 -6.74
C GLY A 84 -10.10 -11.89 -5.71
N ASP A 85 -8.83 -12.02 -6.07
CA ASP A 85 -7.82 -12.44 -5.09
C ASP A 85 -7.67 -11.41 -3.97
N GLU A 86 -7.56 -11.91 -2.75
CA GLU A 86 -7.16 -11.09 -1.61
C GLU A 86 -5.65 -10.89 -1.65
N LEU A 87 -5.21 -9.64 -1.57
CA LEU A 87 -3.82 -9.28 -1.79
C LEU A 87 -3.16 -8.75 -0.54
N THR A 88 -1.89 -9.12 -0.38
CA THR A 88 -1.00 -8.60 0.64
C THR A 88 0.25 -8.04 -0.03
N THR A 89 1.14 -7.44 0.74
CA THR A 89 2.40 -6.91 0.22
C THR A 89 3.53 -7.95 0.33
N ASN A 90 4.45 -7.93 -0.61
CA ASN A 90 5.75 -8.57 -0.40
C ASN A 90 6.73 -7.55 0.21
N ALA A 91 7.97 -7.94 0.41
CA ALA A 91 8.98 -7.06 1.06
C ALA A 91 9.37 -5.86 0.22
N GLU A 92 9.02 -5.86 -1.06
CA GLU A 92 9.29 -4.75 -1.98
C GLU A 92 8.08 -3.84 -2.17
N GLY A 93 7.00 -4.11 -1.45
CA GLY A 93 5.77 -3.33 -1.54
C GLY A 93 4.85 -3.75 -2.68
N LYS A 94 5.14 -4.84 -3.37
CA LYS A 94 4.34 -5.28 -4.51
C LYS A 94 3.24 -6.25 -4.08
N ALA A 95 2.17 -6.30 -4.86
CA ALA A 95 0.99 -7.10 -4.54
C ALA A 95 1.23 -8.58 -4.80
N VAL A 96 0.95 -9.40 -3.82
CA VAL A 96 0.96 -10.86 -3.96
C VAL A 96 -0.30 -11.42 -3.31
N LYS A 97 -0.68 -12.64 -3.67
CA LYS A 97 -1.85 -13.28 -3.09
C LYS A 97 -1.63 -13.52 -1.59
N ALA A 98 -2.61 -13.14 -0.78
CA ALA A 98 -2.51 -13.28 0.67
C ALA A 98 -2.57 -14.74 1.09
N ALA A 99 -1.60 -15.15 1.91
CA ALA A 99 -1.56 -16.48 2.53
C ALA A 99 -1.98 -16.37 4.00
N ALA A 100 -2.20 -17.48 4.66
CA ALA A 100 -2.56 -17.52 6.08
C ALA A 100 -1.55 -16.72 6.90
N GLY A 101 -2.06 -15.86 7.78
CA GLY A 101 -1.24 -14.98 8.62
C GLY A 101 -0.86 -13.66 7.99
N ASN A 102 -1.09 -13.47 6.71
CA ASN A 102 -0.80 -12.18 6.03
C ASN A 102 -1.92 -11.18 6.27
N PHE A 103 -1.56 -9.90 6.27
CA PHE A 103 -2.55 -8.82 6.33
C PHE A 103 -3.17 -8.63 4.95
N ILE A 104 -4.50 -8.67 4.88
CA ILE A 104 -5.24 -8.46 3.63
C ILE A 104 -5.40 -6.97 3.41
N THR A 105 -4.68 -6.44 2.42
CA THR A 105 -4.69 -5.01 2.12
C THR A 105 -5.78 -4.64 1.12
N ALA A 106 -5.98 -5.46 0.10
CA ALA A 106 -6.86 -5.12 -1.01
C ALA A 106 -7.40 -6.37 -1.71
N VAL A 107 -8.39 -6.14 -2.57
CA VAL A 107 -8.93 -7.17 -3.46
C VAL A 107 -8.62 -6.76 -4.91
N ALA A 108 -8.17 -7.71 -5.71
CA ALA A 108 -7.87 -7.47 -7.12
C ALA A 108 -9.16 -7.29 -7.93
N LEU A 109 -9.25 -6.18 -8.65
CA LEU A 109 -10.36 -5.89 -9.56
C LEU A 109 -9.96 -6.16 -11.02
N SER A 110 -8.69 -6.41 -11.26
CA SER A 110 -8.19 -6.85 -12.57
C SER A 110 -7.13 -7.92 -12.34
N ALA A 111 -6.80 -8.63 -13.39
CA ALA A 111 -5.78 -9.68 -13.32
C ALA A 111 -4.42 -9.15 -13.74
N ALA A 112 -3.36 -9.80 -13.26
CA ALA A 112 -2.02 -9.64 -13.77
C ALA A 112 -1.49 -11.02 -14.14
N THR A 113 -0.84 -11.13 -15.31
CA THR A 113 -0.30 -12.41 -15.74
C THR A 113 1.13 -12.63 -15.25
N GLU A 114 1.78 -11.56 -14.81
CA GLU A 114 3.18 -11.64 -14.36
C GLU A 114 3.53 -10.50 -13.43
N ALA A 115 4.65 -10.64 -12.75
CA ALA A 115 5.19 -9.58 -11.89
C ALA A 115 5.48 -8.32 -12.73
N GLY A 116 5.27 -7.16 -12.14
CA GLY A 116 5.50 -5.87 -12.78
C GLY A 116 4.27 -5.27 -13.44
N SER A 117 3.23 -6.05 -13.66
CA SER A 117 1.97 -5.53 -14.22
C SER A 117 1.22 -4.69 -13.19
N VAL A 118 0.47 -3.70 -13.68
CA VAL A 118 -0.37 -2.87 -12.80
C VAL A 118 -1.71 -3.56 -12.60
N VAL A 119 -2.13 -3.70 -11.35
CA VAL A 119 -3.41 -4.29 -10.98
C VAL A 119 -4.31 -3.19 -10.43
N LYS A 120 -5.55 -3.16 -10.90
CA LYS A 120 -6.58 -2.31 -10.30
C LYS A 120 -7.08 -3.03 -9.06
N VAL A 121 -7.10 -2.34 -7.93
CA VAL A 121 -7.45 -2.94 -6.65
C VAL A 121 -8.41 -2.06 -5.87
N GLN A 122 -9.19 -2.69 -4.99
CA GLN A 122 -9.97 -1.98 -3.99
C GLN A 122 -9.28 -2.14 -2.65
N LEU A 123 -8.89 -1.03 -2.03
CA LEU A 123 -8.27 -1.06 -0.71
C LEU A 123 -9.34 -1.36 0.33
N ILE A 124 -9.20 -2.47 1.05
CA ILE A 124 -10.18 -2.89 2.05
C ILE A 124 -9.59 -3.02 3.45
N LYS A 125 -8.30 -3.28 3.56
CA LYS A 125 -7.59 -3.45 4.84
C LYS A 125 -8.39 -4.32 5.81
N ALA A 126 -8.61 -5.56 5.42
CA ALA A 126 -9.54 -6.46 6.10
C ALA A 126 -8.95 -7.17 7.33
N GLY A 127 -7.73 -6.88 7.70
CA GLY A 127 -7.07 -7.55 8.81
C GLY A 127 -6.26 -8.76 8.36
N TYR A 128 -5.82 -9.56 9.31
CA TYR A 128 -4.95 -10.71 9.02
C TYR A 128 -5.77 -11.91 8.60
N LYS A 129 -5.32 -12.59 7.54
CA LYS A 129 -5.98 -13.80 7.07
C LYS A 129 -5.82 -14.88 8.12
N PRO A 130 -6.91 -15.57 8.52
CA PRO A 130 -6.83 -16.58 9.57
C PRO A 130 -5.85 -17.70 9.22
N LYS A 131 -5.18 -18.19 10.25
CA LYS A 131 -4.37 -19.42 10.17
C LYS A 131 -5.27 -20.59 10.48
N GLU A 132 -5.05 -21.68 9.79
CA GLU A 132 -5.78 -22.92 10.04
C GLU A 132 -4.95 -23.87 10.89
#